data_1c512d973b3307d8f838689e8475e2c6
#
_entry.id   1c512d973b3307d8f838689e8475e2c6
#
_cell.length_a   1.000
_cell.length_b   1.000
_cell.length_c   1.000
_cell.angle_alpha   90.00
_cell.angle_beta   90.00
_cell.angle_gamma   90.00
#
_symmetry.space_group_name_H-M   'P 1'
#
loop_
_entity.id
_entity.type
_entity.pdbx_description
1 polymer ?
#
loop_
_entity_poly.entity_id
_entity_poly.type
_entity_poly.pdbx_seq_one_letter_code
_entity_poly.pdbx_strand_id
1 'polypeptide(L)'
;MFADTLQLDLSTVTPSMAGPKRPQDRVELPGVRQNFHAAFPDLPAPAPDTLGHGAVVIAAITSCTNTSNPSVMLAAGLVAKKAVERGLKVKPWVKTSLAPGSKVVADYYREAGLMTYLEQIGRASCRERV
;
A
#
# COMPACT_ATOMS: atom_id res chain seq x y z
N MET A 1 29.13 8.94 29.40
CA MET A 1 28.78 10.35 29.09
C MET A 1 28.55 10.41 27.60
N PHE A 2 27.37 10.82 27.13
CA PHE A 2 27.10 10.94 25.69
C PHE A 2 27.67 12.23 25.18
N ALA A 3 28.17 12.24 23.94
CA ALA A 3 28.72 13.46 23.31
C ALA A 3 27.60 14.46 22.93
N ASP A 4 26.39 13.92 22.60
CA ASP A 4 25.21 14.69 22.25
C ASP A 4 23.96 13.91 22.56
N THR A 5 22.82 14.60 22.68
CA THR A 5 21.49 14.00 22.88
C THR A 5 20.49 14.64 21.94
N LEU A 6 19.67 13.80 21.27
CA LEU A 6 18.57 14.23 20.44
C LEU A 6 17.25 13.85 21.10
N GLN A 7 16.30 14.77 21.08
CA GLN A 7 14.95 14.54 21.57
C GLN A 7 13.95 14.73 20.44
N LEU A 8 13.07 13.74 20.25
CA LEU A 8 11.98 13.78 19.28
C LEU A 8 10.65 13.53 19.99
N ASP A 9 9.74 14.49 19.87
CA ASP A 9 8.35 14.28 20.27
C ASP A 9 7.60 13.54 19.16
N LEU A 10 7.22 12.29 19.40
CA LEU A 10 6.52 11.46 18.42
C LEU A 10 5.12 12.00 18.07
N SER A 11 4.51 12.83 18.94
CA SER A 11 3.21 13.42 18.64
C SER A 11 3.28 14.45 17.50
N THR A 12 4.46 14.98 17.21
CA THR A 12 4.69 15.92 16.10
C THR A 12 4.90 15.23 14.74
N VAL A 13 5.02 13.91 14.72
CA VAL A 13 5.25 13.14 13.49
C VAL A 13 3.94 12.95 12.78
N THR A 14 3.76 13.65 11.65
CA THR A 14 2.57 13.53 10.79
C THR A 14 2.81 12.57 9.64
N PRO A 15 1.77 11.85 9.14
CA PRO A 15 1.86 11.06 7.92
C PRO A 15 2.36 11.91 6.76
N SER A 16 3.40 11.46 6.09
CA SER A 16 4.09 12.22 5.06
C SER A 16 4.54 11.34 3.91
N MET A 17 4.77 11.96 2.77
CA MET A 17 5.34 11.34 1.57
C MET A 17 6.59 12.08 1.15
N ALA A 18 7.39 11.47 0.29
CA ALA A 18 8.55 12.08 -0.35
C ALA A 18 8.24 12.46 -1.80
N GLY A 19 8.87 13.50 -2.28
CA GLY A 19 8.75 13.95 -3.65
C GLY A 19 7.88 15.20 -3.80
N PRO A 20 7.42 15.51 -5.05
CA PRO A 20 7.50 14.67 -6.25
C PRO A 20 8.85 14.70 -6.99
N LYS A 21 9.70 15.69 -6.76
CA LYS A 21 10.95 15.87 -7.52
C LYS A 21 12.14 15.14 -6.92
N ARG A 22 12.26 15.14 -5.58
CA ARG A 22 13.41 14.57 -4.87
C ARG A 22 12.94 13.76 -3.67
N PRO A 23 13.62 12.65 -3.34
CA PRO A 23 13.23 11.80 -2.23
C PRO A 23 13.33 12.47 -0.84
N GLN A 24 14.11 13.50 -0.68
CA GLN A 24 14.23 14.29 0.56
C GLN A 24 13.16 15.36 0.70
N ASP A 25 12.40 15.68 -0.34
CA ASP A 25 11.32 16.67 -0.27
C ASP A 25 10.15 16.03 0.50
N ARG A 26 10.00 16.42 1.77
CA ARG A 26 8.91 15.91 2.61
C ARG A 26 7.64 16.69 2.38
N VAL A 27 6.55 16.01 2.14
CA VAL A 27 5.22 16.58 1.97
C VAL A 27 4.25 15.87 2.90
N GLU A 28 3.51 16.61 3.72
CA GLU A 28 2.45 16.04 4.54
C GLU A 28 1.30 15.52 3.67
N LEU A 29 0.70 14.40 4.07
CA LEU A 29 -0.30 13.70 3.29
C LEU A 29 -1.44 14.59 2.77
N PRO A 30 -2.01 15.52 3.56
CA PRO A 30 -3.05 16.43 3.05
C PRO A 30 -2.59 17.37 1.94
N GLY A 31 -1.29 17.71 1.91
CA GLY A 31 -0.68 18.63 0.96
C GLY A 31 -0.23 18.00 -0.36
N VAL A 32 -0.26 16.66 -0.48
CA VAL A 32 0.33 15.94 -1.62
C VAL A 32 -0.27 16.38 -2.96
N ARG A 33 -1.59 16.49 -3.04
CA ARG A 33 -2.26 16.92 -4.27
C ARG A 33 -1.85 18.32 -4.72
N GLN A 34 -1.86 19.27 -3.80
CA GLN A 34 -1.49 20.66 -4.09
C GLN A 34 -0.03 20.76 -4.49
N ASN A 35 0.85 20.08 -3.78
CA ASN A 35 2.27 20.03 -4.07
C ASN A 35 2.54 19.43 -5.47
N PHE A 36 1.85 18.36 -5.85
CA PHE A 36 1.97 17.76 -7.17
C PHE A 36 1.56 18.73 -8.28
N HIS A 37 0.42 19.39 -8.16
CA HIS A 37 -0.03 20.38 -9.16
C HIS A 37 0.89 21.60 -9.22
N ALA A 38 1.42 22.05 -8.11
CA ALA A 38 2.41 23.15 -8.10
C ALA A 38 3.72 22.76 -8.78
N ALA A 39 4.13 21.50 -8.63
CA ALA A 39 5.35 20.99 -9.27
C ALA A 39 5.20 20.74 -10.76
N PHE A 40 3.98 20.48 -11.24
CA PHE A 40 3.64 20.10 -12.61
C PHE A 40 2.36 20.79 -13.08
N PRO A 41 2.37 22.14 -13.27
CA PRO A 41 1.16 22.90 -13.56
C PRO A 41 0.56 22.61 -14.95
N ASP A 42 1.42 22.21 -15.90
CA ASP A 42 1.03 22.06 -17.31
C ASP A 42 0.56 20.64 -17.66
N LEU A 43 0.43 19.74 -16.69
CA LEU A 43 -0.01 18.38 -16.96
C LEU A 43 -1.51 18.33 -17.27
N PRO A 44 -1.90 17.65 -18.37
CA PRO A 44 -3.32 17.50 -18.71
C PRO A 44 -4.03 16.62 -17.68
N ALA A 45 -5.30 16.90 -17.49
CA ALA A 45 -6.16 16.01 -16.68
C ALA A 45 -6.25 14.63 -17.37
N PRO A 46 -6.21 13.54 -16.60
CA PRO A 46 -6.36 12.20 -17.16
C PRO A 46 -7.75 12.03 -17.74
N ALA A 47 -7.83 11.34 -18.88
CA ALA A 47 -9.12 10.92 -19.43
C ALA A 47 -9.79 9.90 -18.47
N PRO A 48 -11.12 9.82 -18.45
CA PRO A 48 -11.84 8.83 -17.67
C PRO A 48 -11.31 7.41 -17.94
N ASP A 49 -11.17 6.62 -16.90
CA ASP A 49 -10.73 5.21 -16.98
C ASP A 49 -9.40 4.96 -17.69
N THR A 50 -8.48 5.94 -17.64
CA THR A 50 -7.11 5.79 -18.13
C THR A 50 -6.09 6.05 -17.02
N LEU A 51 -4.86 5.56 -17.23
CA LEU A 51 -3.73 5.96 -16.41
C LEU A 51 -3.32 7.38 -16.80
N GLY A 52 -3.25 8.27 -15.83
CA GLY A 52 -2.81 9.64 -16.02
C GLY A 52 -1.63 10.01 -15.14
N HIS A 53 -1.15 11.21 -15.32
CA HIS A 53 -0.11 11.78 -14.48
C HIS A 53 -0.58 11.87 -13.02
N GLY A 54 0.29 11.53 -12.09
CA GLY A 54 -0.03 11.43 -10.67
C GLY A 54 -0.68 10.11 -10.24
N ALA A 55 -0.89 9.15 -11.15
CA ALA A 55 -1.36 7.83 -10.80
C ALA A 55 -0.34 7.10 -9.91
N VAL A 56 -0.83 6.37 -8.90
CA VAL A 56 0.00 5.50 -8.08
C VAL A 56 0.38 4.28 -8.92
N VAL A 57 1.67 4.15 -9.22
CA VAL A 57 2.18 3.07 -10.08
C VAL A 57 2.51 1.83 -9.27
N ILE A 58 3.02 2.01 -8.05
CA ILE A 58 3.36 0.92 -7.14
C ILE A 58 2.79 1.25 -5.77
N ALA A 59 2.03 0.31 -5.21
CA ALA A 59 1.62 0.32 -3.82
C ALA A 59 1.91 -1.07 -3.26
N ALA A 60 2.85 -1.17 -2.34
CA ALA A 60 3.30 -2.44 -1.80
C ALA A 60 3.48 -2.37 -0.28
N ILE A 61 3.05 -3.43 0.39
CA ILE A 61 3.44 -3.71 1.77
C ILE A 61 4.49 -4.80 1.71
N THR A 62 5.71 -4.43 2.10
CA THR A 62 6.80 -5.40 2.20
C THR A 62 6.94 -5.81 3.65
N SER A 63 6.72 -7.09 3.94
CA SER A 63 6.92 -7.63 5.27
C SER A 63 7.72 -8.92 5.20
N CYS A 64 8.62 -9.10 6.16
CA CYS A 64 9.21 -10.41 6.45
C CYS A 64 8.42 -11.08 7.59
N THR A 65 8.65 -12.36 7.81
CA THR A 65 7.96 -13.18 8.82
C THR A 65 7.90 -12.53 10.20
N ASN A 66 9.00 -11.93 10.65
CA ASN A 66 9.13 -11.35 11.98
C ASN A 66 8.41 -10.00 12.14
N THR A 67 8.12 -9.32 11.05
CA THR A 67 7.48 -8.00 11.04
C THR A 67 6.00 -8.05 10.67
N SER A 68 5.50 -9.20 10.25
CA SER A 68 4.08 -9.37 9.92
C SER A 68 3.26 -9.35 11.21
N ASN A 69 2.48 -8.31 11.39
CA ASN A 69 1.49 -8.24 12.47
C ASN A 69 0.21 -8.96 12.00
N PRO A 70 -0.19 -10.09 12.60
CA PRO A 70 -1.37 -10.86 12.17
C PRO A 70 -2.65 -10.02 12.16
N SER A 71 -2.82 -9.12 13.13
CA SER A 71 -4.00 -8.25 13.19
C SER A 71 -4.11 -7.32 12.00
N VAL A 72 -3.00 -6.72 11.56
CA VAL A 72 -2.96 -5.84 10.39
C VAL A 72 -3.18 -6.64 9.11
N MET A 73 -2.58 -7.82 9.01
CA MET A 73 -2.76 -8.70 7.86
C MET A 73 -4.20 -9.20 7.74
N LEU A 74 -4.80 -9.64 8.85
CA LEU A 74 -6.23 -10.02 8.87
C LEU A 74 -7.13 -8.85 8.54
N ALA A 75 -6.82 -7.63 9.01
CA ALA A 75 -7.55 -6.43 8.64
C ALA A 75 -7.49 -6.17 7.12
N ALA A 76 -6.34 -6.34 6.49
CA ALA A 76 -6.21 -6.26 5.04
C ALA A 76 -7.07 -7.30 4.31
N GLY A 77 -7.10 -8.54 4.79
CA GLY A 77 -7.98 -9.60 4.28
C GLY A 77 -9.47 -9.26 4.44
N LEU A 78 -9.86 -8.65 5.55
CA LEU A 78 -11.24 -8.19 5.78
C LEU A 78 -11.61 -7.02 4.85
N VAL A 79 -10.67 -6.13 4.54
CA VAL A 79 -10.88 -5.08 3.52
C VAL A 79 -11.13 -5.71 2.16
N ALA A 80 -10.33 -6.70 1.76
CA ALA A 80 -10.52 -7.44 0.52
C ALA A 80 -11.89 -8.12 0.47
N LYS A 81 -12.30 -8.80 1.55
CA LYS A 81 -13.61 -9.41 1.68
C LYS A 81 -14.74 -8.40 1.46
N LYS A 82 -14.72 -7.30 2.22
CA LYS A 82 -15.74 -6.25 2.10
C LYS A 82 -15.78 -5.61 0.72
N ALA A 83 -14.64 -5.48 0.06
CA ALA A 83 -14.57 -4.95 -1.30
C ALA A 83 -15.23 -5.90 -2.31
N VAL A 84 -14.95 -7.20 -2.23
CA VAL A 84 -15.58 -8.22 -3.08
C VAL A 84 -17.09 -8.27 -2.83
N GLU A 85 -17.53 -8.29 -1.59
CA GLU A 85 -18.96 -8.31 -1.22
C GLU A 85 -19.73 -7.08 -1.72
N ARG A 86 -19.03 -5.94 -1.90
CA ARG A 86 -19.57 -4.72 -2.51
C ARG A 86 -19.47 -4.68 -4.04
N GLY A 87 -18.99 -5.75 -4.67
CA GLY A 87 -18.84 -5.84 -6.11
C GLY A 87 -17.69 -4.99 -6.69
N LEU A 88 -16.76 -4.53 -5.85
CA LEU A 88 -15.60 -3.77 -6.32
C LEU A 88 -14.65 -4.70 -7.07
N LYS A 89 -14.10 -4.19 -8.17
CA LYS A 89 -13.13 -4.90 -9.01
C LYS A 89 -11.92 -4.01 -9.24
N VAL A 90 -10.74 -4.64 -9.37
CA VAL A 90 -9.53 -3.93 -9.80
C VAL A 90 -9.67 -3.49 -11.26
N LYS A 91 -9.10 -2.35 -11.59
CA LYS A 91 -9.09 -1.87 -12.97
C LYS A 91 -8.22 -2.78 -13.86
N PRO A 92 -8.50 -2.87 -15.18
CA PRO A 92 -7.81 -3.81 -16.08
C PRO A 92 -6.29 -3.65 -16.13
N TRP A 93 -5.79 -2.44 -15.89
CA TRP A 93 -4.36 -2.13 -15.88
C TRP A 93 -3.67 -2.33 -14.53
N VAL A 94 -4.42 -2.72 -13.49
CA VAL A 94 -3.87 -2.97 -12.16
C VAL A 94 -3.49 -4.43 -12.04
N LYS A 95 -2.20 -4.68 -11.78
CA LYS A 95 -1.71 -5.99 -11.40
C LYS A 95 -1.59 -6.05 -9.89
N THR A 96 -2.31 -6.98 -9.29
CA THR A 96 -2.18 -7.28 -7.86
C THR A 96 -1.39 -8.56 -7.66
N SER A 97 -0.62 -8.63 -6.58
CA SER A 97 0.09 -9.84 -6.19
C SER A 97 0.12 -9.97 -4.67
N LEU A 98 0.02 -11.20 -4.19
CA LEU A 98 0.16 -11.56 -2.79
C LEU A 98 1.28 -12.58 -2.68
N ALA A 99 2.35 -12.21 -1.97
CA ALA A 99 3.47 -13.10 -1.68
C ALA A 99 3.69 -13.10 -0.16
N PRO A 100 2.98 -13.95 0.59
CA PRO A 100 3.16 -14.04 2.03
C PRO A 100 4.61 -14.37 2.39
N GLY A 101 5.17 -13.66 3.35
CA GLY A 101 6.57 -13.84 3.77
C GLY A 101 6.83 -15.17 4.49
N SER A 102 5.80 -15.89 4.90
CA SER A 102 5.90 -17.21 5.48
C SER A 102 4.62 -18.04 5.29
N LYS A 103 4.76 -19.36 5.44
CA LYS A 103 3.65 -20.30 5.40
C LYS A 103 2.56 -19.95 6.45
N VAL A 104 2.96 -19.51 7.62
CA VAL A 104 2.03 -19.13 8.70
C VAL A 104 1.04 -18.05 8.27
N VAL A 105 1.45 -17.09 7.45
CA VAL A 105 0.56 -16.05 6.92
C VAL A 105 -0.51 -16.64 6.01
N ALA A 106 -0.12 -17.56 5.15
CA ALA A 106 -1.06 -18.25 4.28
C ALA A 106 -2.03 -19.14 5.08
N ASP A 107 -1.54 -19.78 6.13
CA ASP A 107 -2.33 -20.68 6.97
C ASP A 107 -3.42 -19.91 7.73
N TYR A 108 -3.10 -18.80 8.42
CA TYR A 108 -4.15 -18.03 9.09
C TYR A 108 -5.12 -17.32 8.13
N TYR A 109 -4.70 -16.95 6.93
CA TYR A 109 -5.63 -16.44 5.91
C TYR A 109 -6.61 -17.50 5.42
N ARG A 110 -6.15 -18.76 5.28
CA ARG A 110 -7.02 -19.89 4.93
C ARG A 110 -7.98 -20.21 6.05
N GLU A 111 -7.47 -20.29 7.29
CA GLU A 111 -8.27 -20.59 8.48
C GLU A 111 -9.33 -19.51 8.74
N ALA A 112 -8.99 -18.25 8.54
CA ALA A 112 -9.94 -17.14 8.61
C ALA A 112 -10.90 -17.04 7.41
N GLY A 113 -10.76 -17.89 6.38
CA GLY A 113 -11.59 -17.86 5.17
C GLY A 113 -11.40 -16.61 4.31
N LEU A 114 -10.24 -15.95 4.43
CA LEU A 114 -9.97 -14.68 3.74
C LEU A 114 -9.16 -14.85 2.44
N MET A 115 -8.50 -16.00 2.26
CA MET A 115 -7.64 -16.24 1.10
C MET A 115 -8.41 -16.09 -0.23
N THR A 116 -9.61 -16.66 -0.33
CA THR A 116 -10.45 -16.59 -1.54
C THR A 116 -10.77 -15.14 -1.96
N TYR A 117 -11.01 -14.26 -1.01
CA TYR A 117 -11.28 -12.84 -1.31
C TYR A 117 -10.03 -12.10 -1.79
N LEU A 118 -8.88 -12.42 -1.21
CA LEU A 118 -7.59 -11.89 -1.66
C LEU A 118 -7.26 -12.35 -3.09
N GLU A 119 -7.59 -13.60 -3.44
CA GLU A 119 -7.44 -14.14 -4.79
C GLU A 119 -8.40 -13.50 -5.81
N GLN A 120 -9.60 -13.13 -5.40
CA GLN A 120 -10.60 -12.49 -6.27
C GLN A 120 -10.25 -11.02 -6.56
N ILE A 121 -9.74 -10.28 -5.57
CA ILE A 121 -9.29 -8.89 -5.78
C ILE A 121 -7.97 -8.86 -6.54
N GLY A 122 -7.13 -9.88 -6.38
CA GLY A 122 -5.87 -9.96 -7.04
C GLY A 122 -5.45 -11.39 -7.32
N ARG A 123 -4.84 -11.66 -8.45
CA ARG A 123 -4.21 -12.95 -8.70
C ARG A 123 -3.11 -13.15 -7.67
N ALA A 124 -3.42 -13.85 -6.59
CA ALA A 124 -2.42 -14.40 -5.70
C ALA A 124 -1.59 -15.41 -6.51
N SER A 125 -0.45 -15.00 -7.01
CA SER A 125 0.53 -15.96 -7.45
C SER A 125 1.25 -16.47 -6.20
N CYS A 126 0.66 -17.42 -5.50
CA CYS A 126 1.42 -18.30 -4.64
C CYS A 126 2.42 -19.02 -5.54
N ARG A 127 3.61 -18.49 -5.64
CA ARG A 127 4.74 -19.25 -6.16
C ARG A 127 5.14 -20.21 -5.05
N GLU A 128 4.43 -21.33 -4.96
CA GLU A 128 5.00 -22.51 -4.34
C GLU A 128 6.25 -22.85 -5.16
N ARG A 129 7.40 -22.45 -4.66
CA ARG A 129 8.63 -23.17 -5.02
C ARG A 129 8.69 -24.37 -4.08
N VAL A 130 8.40 -25.52 -4.64
CA VAL A 130 8.84 -26.82 -4.13
C VAL A 130 10.36 -26.83 -4.08
#